data_f81294330c8b891220866fc78a5928c4
#
_entry.id   f81294330c8b891220866fc78a5928c4
#
_cell.length_a   1.000
_cell.length_b   1.000
_cell.length_c   1.000
_cell.angle_alpha   90.00
_cell.angle_beta   90.00
_cell.angle_gamma   90.00
#
_symmetry.space_group_name_H-M   'P 1'
#
loop_
_entity.id
_entity.type
_entity.pdbx_description
1 polymer ?
#
loop_
_entity_poly.entity_id
_entity_poly.type
_entity_poly.pdbx_seq_one_letter_code
_entity_poly.pdbx_strand_id
1 'polypeptide(L)'
;MKKYTYKKYIQTMMLAVAVIPFFSSCDYLDKEPDDMLTIDAVFDNADYTKQWLAGVYNLVPDPLWEYMNFAGYGYYMMSDETQMASSLGQFGWGNLMNVQQGSWTPTQIIPGKNLWKETYQKVRSGLIFLERVKEIPDQRQTVELVERYKNEVRFLIAYYYSRMLEVYGPFPLITSLMDVNDSGEVLKKERTPYDEIVNYLDNEFMELSKILPSSYDNVNIGRPTSGACLALRARMLMFAASPLFNGNEDFKDVVNKDGTPLFSQSKDNKKWEKAAVAAKLVID
;
A
#
# COMPACT_ATOMS: atom_id res chain seq x y z
N MET A 1 -26.43 18.27 -74.31
CA MET A 1 -25.52 18.73 -73.19
C MET A 1 -26.19 18.90 -71.83
N LYS A 2 -27.47 19.13 -71.66
CA LYS A 2 -28.15 19.27 -70.32
C LYS A 2 -28.29 18.02 -69.49
N LYS A 3 -28.31 16.81 -70.05
CA LYS A 3 -28.45 15.53 -69.33
C LYS A 3 -27.18 15.09 -68.55
N TYR A 4 -25.99 15.54 -68.99
CA TYR A 4 -24.71 15.16 -68.35
C TYR A 4 -24.44 15.98 -67.07
N THR A 5 -24.89 17.20 -67.06
CA THR A 5 -24.73 18.12 -65.91
C THR A 5 -25.61 17.64 -64.74
N TYR A 6 -26.82 17.19 -64.98
CA TYR A 6 -27.76 16.74 -63.94
C TYR A 6 -27.27 15.45 -63.24
N LYS A 7 -26.67 14.54 -63.99
CA LYS A 7 -26.11 13.30 -63.44
C LYS A 7 -24.90 13.56 -62.50
N LYS A 8 -24.08 14.57 -62.84
CA LYS A 8 -22.96 15.03 -61.99
C LYS A 8 -23.46 15.65 -60.67
N TYR A 9 -24.48 16.49 -60.73
CA TYR A 9 -25.06 17.09 -59.51
C TYR A 9 -25.69 16.05 -58.58
N ILE A 10 -26.38 15.06 -59.12
CA ILE A 10 -26.97 13.94 -58.33
C ILE A 10 -25.85 13.10 -57.69
N GLN A 11 -24.77 12.81 -58.42
CA GLN A 11 -23.64 12.04 -57.88
C GLN A 11 -22.91 12.81 -56.78
N THR A 12 -22.71 14.13 -56.93
CA THR A 12 -22.08 14.98 -55.90
C THR A 12 -22.99 15.15 -54.69
N MET A 13 -24.31 15.23 -54.88
CA MET A 13 -25.29 15.28 -53.80
C MET A 13 -25.39 13.96 -53.02
N MET A 14 -25.34 12.81 -53.71
CA MET A 14 -25.27 11.50 -53.06
C MET A 14 -23.97 11.31 -52.30
N LEU A 15 -22.85 11.79 -52.80
CA LEU A 15 -21.55 11.73 -52.10
C LEU A 15 -21.55 12.63 -50.86
N ALA A 16 -22.15 13.81 -50.91
CA ALA A 16 -22.27 14.71 -49.77
C ALA A 16 -23.18 14.12 -48.64
N VAL A 17 -24.29 13.46 -49.02
CA VAL A 17 -25.20 12.80 -48.04
C VAL A 17 -24.57 11.58 -47.42
N ALA A 18 -23.67 10.88 -48.12
CA ALA A 18 -22.95 9.68 -47.57
C ALA A 18 -21.87 10.02 -46.57
N VAL A 19 -21.37 11.28 -46.52
CA VAL A 19 -20.31 11.71 -45.62
C VAL A 19 -20.85 12.25 -44.26
N ILE A 20 -22.12 12.67 -44.20
CA ILE A 20 -22.75 13.24 -43.02
C ILE A 20 -22.81 12.26 -41.81
N PRO A 21 -23.07 10.95 -41.98
CA PRO A 21 -23.14 10.04 -40.82
C PRO A 21 -21.79 9.72 -40.17
N PHE A 22 -20.66 10.11 -40.76
CA PHE A 22 -19.34 9.87 -40.15
C PHE A 22 -18.94 10.87 -39.05
N PHE A 23 -19.68 11.96 -38.86
CA PHE A 23 -19.37 12.98 -37.85
C PHE A 23 -20.24 12.92 -36.58
N SER A 24 -21.18 11.98 -36.48
CA SER A 24 -22.10 11.88 -35.33
C SER A 24 -21.82 10.67 -34.44
N SER A 25 -20.63 10.08 -34.48
CA SER A 25 -20.31 8.87 -33.73
C SER A 25 -19.21 9.13 -32.70
N CYS A 26 -19.51 9.78 -31.59
CA CYS A 26 -18.55 9.75 -30.45
C CYS A 26 -19.16 9.90 -29.07
N ASP A 27 -20.44 10.23 -28.91
CA ASP A 27 -21.01 10.44 -27.56
C ASP A 27 -21.53 9.14 -26.88
N TYR A 28 -21.61 8.03 -27.62
CA TYR A 28 -22.16 6.78 -27.08
C TYR A 28 -21.12 5.96 -26.30
N LEU A 29 -19.83 6.16 -26.59
CA LEU A 29 -18.76 5.42 -25.91
C LEU A 29 -18.23 6.14 -24.66
N ASP A 30 -18.55 7.42 -24.49
CA ASP A 30 -18.19 8.22 -23.31
C ASP A 30 -19.28 8.20 -22.22
N LYS A 31 -20.36 7.46 -22.38
CA LYS A 31 -21.30 7.22 -21.29
C LYS A 31 -20.65 6.25 -20.30
N GLU A 32 -20.12 6.80 -19.23
CA GLU A 32 -19.89 6.01 -18.02
C GLU A 32 -21.23 5.32 -17.66
N PRO A 33 -21.21 4.00 -17.31
CA PRO A 33 -22.42 3.34 -16.86
C PRO A 33 -23.02 4.15 -15.69
N ASP A 34 -24.28 4.55 -15.80
CA ASP A 34 -24.99 5.33 -14.77
C ASP A 34 -25.02 4.65 -13.39
N ASP A 35 -24.63 3.38 -13.32
CA ASP A 35 -24.59 2.56 -12.09
C ASP A 35 -23.19 2.51 -11.41
N MET A 36 -22.14 3.11 -11.99
CA MET A 36 -20.82 3.10 -11.36
C MET A 36 -20.60 4.37 -10.52
N LEU A 37 -20.42 4.17 -9.20
CA LEU A 37 -20.02 5.25 -8.29
C LEU A 37 -18.66 5.81 -8.73
N THR A 38 -18.63 7.07 -9.12
CA THR A 38 -17.37 7.77 -9.38
C THR A 38 -16.62 8.01 -8.07
N ILE A 39 -15.30 8.21 -8.15
CA ILE A 39 -14.49 8.53 -6.96
C ILE A 39 -15.04 9.79 -6.26
N ASP A 40 -15.46 10.80 -7.01
CA ASP A 40 -16.01 12.04 -6.45
C ASP A 40 -17.31 11.76 -5.71
N ALA A 41 -18.22 10.97 -6.28
CA ALA A 41 -19.47 10.56 -5.61
C ALA A 41 -19.23 9.79 -4.31
N VAL A 42 -18.14 9.01 -4.22
CA VAL A 42 -17.76 8.32 -2.97
C VAL A 42 -17.40 9.33 -1.88
N PHE A 43 -16.60 10.35 -2.21
CA PHE A 43 -16.14 11.34 -1.22
C PHE A 43 -17.12 12.49 -1.01
N ASP A 44 -18.23 12.55 -1.75
CA ASP A 44 -19.40 13.41 -1.50
C ASP A 44 -20.41 12.78 -0.53
N ASN A 45 -20.17 11.55 -0.09
CA ASN A 45 -21.03 10.81 0.82
C ASN A 45 -20.24 10.28 2.03
N ALA A 46 -20.71 10.60 3.26
CA ALA A 46 -19.99 10.23 4.48
C ALA A 46 -19.94 8.71 4.72
N ASP A 47 -21.00 7.97 4.37
CA ASP A 47 -21.02 6.51 4.53
C ASP A 47 -20.09 5.82 3.54
N TYR A 48 -20.05 6.29 2.29
CA TYR A 48 -19.12 5.76 1.30
C TYR A 48 -17.67 6.12 1.63
N THR A 49 -17.40 7.34 2.11
CA THR A 49 -16.09 7.74 2.65
C THR A 49 -15.65 6.80 3.77
N LYS A 50 -16.53 6.45 4.69
CA LYS A 50 -16.25 5.51 5.78
C LYS A 50 -16.01 4.08 5.27
N GLN A 51 -16.76 3.64 4.27
CA GLN A 51 -16.53 2.34 3.62
C GLN A 51 -15.17 2.29 2.91
N TRP A 52 -14.76 3.39 2.26
CA TRP A 52 -13.42 3.47 1.67
C TRP A 52 -12.33 3.35 2.74
N LEU A 53 -12.47 4.08 3.86
CA LEU A 53 -11.57 3.95 5.01
C LEU A 53 -11.49 2.51 5.51
N ALA A 54 -12.62 1.83 5.68
CA ALA A 54 -12.66 0.41 6.05
C ALA A 54 -11.92 -0.46 5.01
N GLY A 55 -12.01 -0.12 3.73
CA GLY A 55 -11.24 -0.74 2.66
C GLY A 55 -9.72 -0.57 2.81
N VAL A 56 -9.26 0.57 3.33
CA VAL A 56 -7.83 0.78 3.63
C VAL A 56 -7.38 -0.11 4.79
N TYR A 57 -8.21 -0.31 5.82
CA TYR A 57 -7.92 -1.21 6.94
C TYR A 57 -7.80 -2.68 6.56
N ASN A 58 -8.38 -3.11 5.45
CA ASN A 58 -8.55 -4.53 5.10
C ASN A 58 -7.23 -5.32 4.85
N LEU A 59 -6.07 -4.68 4.85
CA LEU A 59 -4.77 -5.37 4.80
C LEU A 59 -4.13 -5.53 6.20
N VAL A 60 -4.73 -4.97 7.24
CA VAL A 60 -4.30 -5.23 8.62
C VAL A 60 -4.52 -6.71 8.89
N PRO A 61 -3.46 -7.48 9.19
CA PRO A 61 -3.60 -8.91 9.40
C PRO A 61 -4.45 -9.19 10.64
N ASP A 62 -5.31 -10.17 10.53
CA ASP A 62 -5.97 -10.77 11.69
C ASP A 62 -5.07 -11.91 12.24
N PRO A 63 -4.38 -11.73 13.37
CA PRO A 63 -3.46 -12.73 13.88
C PRO A 63 -4.16 -14.07 14.20
N LEU A 64 -5.43 -14.02 14.61
CA LEU A 64 -6.19 -15.23 14.90
C LEU A 64 -6.56 -15.98 13.62
N TRP A 65 -6.99 -15.24 12.59
CA TRP A 65 -7.28 -15.82 11.28
C TRP A 65 -6.02 -16.37 10.62
N GLU A 66 -4.91 -15.66 10.72
CA GLU A 66 -3.61 -16.12 10.24
C GLU A 66 -3.15 -17.38 11.00
N TYR A 67 -3.45 -17.49 12.28
CA TYR A 67 -3.17 -18.67 13.08
C TYR A 67 -4.08 -19.86 12.73
N MET A 68 -5.37 -19.64 12.56
CA MET A 68 -6.36 -20.70 12.37
C MET A 68 -6.50 -21.18 10.92
N ASN A 69 -6.34 -20.28 9.97
CA ASN A 69 -6.31 -20.65 8.56
C ASN A 69 -4.88 -20.87 8.10
N PHE A 70 -4.25 -21.83 8.43
CA PHE A 70 -2.96 -22.34 8.02
C PHE A 70 -2.34 -21.82 6.69
N ALA A 71 -3.05 -20.98 5.95
CA ALA A 71 -2.58 -20.09 4.91
C ALA A 71 -2.02 -18.78 5.49
N GLY A 72 -2.24 -18.49 6.78
CA GLY A 72 -1.67 -17.40 7.51
C GLY A 72 -0.28 -17.78 7.98
N TYR A 73 0.66 -17.20 7.35
CA TYR A 73 2.08 -17.37 7.57
C TYR A 73 2.50 -16.71 8.88
N GLY A 74 2.24 -17.38 9.97
CA GLY A 74 2.87 -17.01 11.22
C GLY A 74 4.38 -17.20 11.07
N TYR A 75 5.17 -16.18 11.37
CA TYR A 75 6.64 -16.28 11.37
C TYR A 75 7.15 -17.43 12.24
N TYR A 76 6.35 -17.87 13.22
CA TYR A 76 6.65 -19.04 14.04
C TYR A 76 6.72 -20.35 13.22
N MET A 77 6.01 -20.45 12.09
CA MET A 77 6.10 -21.60 11.18
C MET A 77 7.40 -21.59 10.36
N MET A 78 8.12 -20.48 10.36
CA MET A 78 9.41 -20.30 9.67
C MET A 78 10.59 -20.34 10.65
N SER A 79 10.31 -20.56 11.94
CA SER A 79 11.30 -20.69 13.00
C SER A 79 11.47 -22.14 13.43
N ASP A 80 12.39 -22.40 14.33
CA ASP A 80 12.62 -23.69 14.98
C ASP A 80 11.65 -23.98 16.13
N GLU A 81 10.77 -23.03 16.47
CA GLU A 81 9.76 -23.16 17.54
C GLU A 81 8.65 -24.14 17.17
N THR A 82 8.40 -24.38 15.88
CA THR A 82 7.35 -25.27 15.42
C THR A 82 7.82 -26.17 14.28
N GLN A 83 7.33 -27.39 14.26
CA GLN A 83 7.52 -28.32 13.15
C GLN A 83 6.15 -28.79 12.62
N MET A 84 5.95 -28.66 11.33
CA MET A 84 4.75 -29.19 10.68
C MET A 84 4.84 -30.70 10.51
N ALA A 85 3.73 -31.38 10.78
CA ALA A 85 3.62 -32.79 10.44
C ALA A 85 3.64 -32.96 8.91
N SER A 86 4.44 -33.92 8.41
CA SER A 86 4.59 -34.17 6.97
C SER A 86 3.27 -34.49 6.25
N SER A 87 2.29 -35.06 6.96
CA SER A 87 0.93 -35.32 6.45
C SER A 87 0.16 -34.06 6.03
N LEU A 88 0.53 -32.89 6.56
CA LEU A 88 -0.16 -31.63 6.24
C LEU A 88 0.21 -31.09 4.84
N GLY A 89 1.30 -31.54 4.24
CA GLY A 89 1.68 -31.15 2.87
C GLY A 89 0.65 -31.53 1.82
N GLN A 90 -0.13 -32.59 2.03
CA GLN A 90 -1.22 -33.01 1.12
C GLN A 90 -2.44 -32.08 1.15
N PHE A 91 -2.56 -31.20 2.14
CA PHE A 91 -3.64 -30.23 2.25
C PHE A 91 -3.29 -28.85 1.62
N GLY A 92 -2.32 -28.78 0.73
CA GLY A 92 -1.91 -27.55 0.06
C GLY A 92 -0.87 -26.69 0.80
N TRP A 93 -0.28 -27.23 1.86
CA TRP A 93 0.69 -26.52 2.72
C TRP A 93 2.14 -26.81 2.35
N GLY A 94 2.35 -27.41 1.19
CA GLY A 94 3.68 -27.81 0.73
C GLY A 94 4.70 -26.67 0.70
N ASN A 95 4.27 -25.44 0.44
CA ASN A 95 5.18 -24.30 0.39
C ASN A 95 5.74 -23.91 1.77
N LEU A 96 4.94 -24.03 2.85
CA LEU A 96 5.44 -23.82 4.21
C LEU A 96 6.43 -24.93 4.61
N MET A 97 6.14 -26.16 4.23
CA MET A 97 7.08 -27.26 4.44
C MET A 97 8.40 -27.03 3.69
N ASN A 98 8.35 -26.48 2.47
CA ASN A 98 9.55 -26.11 1.70
C ASN A 98 10.40 -25.07 2.44
N VAL A 99 9.77 -24.09 3.12
CA VAL A 99 10.49 -23.11 3.94
C VAL A 99 11.19 -23.81 5.11
N GLN A 100 10.46 -24.65 5.87
CA GLN A 100 11.03 -25.39 7.02
C GLN A 100 12.14 -26.38 6.61
N GLN A 101 12.05 -26.95 5.42
CA GLN A 101 13.04 -27.89 4.88
C GLN A 101 14.21 -27.18 4.15
N GLY A 102 14.21 -25.86 4.08
CA GLY A 102 15.23 -25.10 3.37
C GLY A 102 15.20 -25.26 1.84
N SER A 103 14.10 -25.76 1.28
CA SER A 103 13.93 -25.98 -0.16
C SER A 103 13.14 -24.85 -0.86
N TRP A 104 12.76 -23.81 -0.10
CA TRP A 104 12.08 -22.64 -0.65
C TRP A 104 13.04 -21.80 -1.49
N THR A 105 12.56 -21.29 -2.61
CA THR A 105 13.33 -20.41 -3.52
C THR A 105 12.64 -19.06 -3.71
N PRO A 106 13.36 -17.97 -4.02
CA PRO A 106 12.80 -16.64 -4.24
C PRO A 106 11.76 -16.55 -5.36
N THR A 107 11.71 -17.55 -6.26
CA THR A 107 10.71 -17.64 -7.33
C THR A 107 9.40 -18.27 -6.88
N GLN A 108 9.37 -18.86 -5.71
CA GLN A 108 8.17 -19.45 -5.12
C GLN A 108 7.42 -18.38 -4.33
N ILE A 109 6.25 -17.99 -4.84
CA ILE A 109 5.35 -17.14 -4.08
C ILE A 109 4.58 -18.02 -3.10
N ILE A 110 4.61 -17.66 -1.83
CA ILE A 110 3.75 -18.30 -0.83
C ILE A 110 2.30 -18.04 -1.25
N PRO A 111 1.49 -19.08 -1.53
CA PRO A 111 0.12 -18.89 -2.01
C PRO A 111 -0.71 -18.05 -1.06
N GLY A 112 -1.43 -17.09 -1.61
CA GLY A 112 -2.43 -16.31 -0.90
C GLY A 112 -1.97 -14.94 -0.43
N LYS A 113 -0.67 -14.58 -0.49
CA LYS A 113 -0.26 -13.22 -0.12
C LYS A 113 0.91 -12.70 -0.98
N ASN A 114 0.58 -11.82 -1.91
CA ASN A 114 1.57 -10.97 -2.53
C ASN A 114 1.63 -9.64 -1.75
N LEU A 115 2.31 -9.63 -0.60
CA LEU A 115 2.39 -8.45 0.26
C LEU A 115 2.91 -7.21 -0.50
N TRP A 116 3.79 -7.40 -1.48
CA TRP A 116 4.26 -6.32 -2.34
C TRP A 116 3.12 -5.64 -3.11
N LYS A 117 2.36 -6.41 -3.87
CA LYS A 117 1.24 -5.89 -4.66
C LYS A 117 0.14 -5.31 -3.77
N GLU A 118 -0.23 -6.05 -2.73
CA GLU A 118 -1.30 -5.67 -1.82
C GLU A 118 -0.98 -4.38 -1.06
N THR A 119 0.27 -4.21 -0.59
CA THR A 119 0.72 -2.98 0.06
C THR A 119 0.56 -1.78 -0.86
N TYR A 120 1.07 -1.83 -2.10
CA TYR A 120 0.94 -0.69 -3.00
C TYR A 120 -0.50 -0.39 -3.39
N GLN A 121 -1.37 -1.39 -3.51
CA GLN A 121 -2.80 -1.18 -3.72
C GLN A 121 -3.44 -0.44 -2.53
N LYS A 122 -3.10 -0.81 -1.29
CA LYS A 122 -3.64 -0.16 -0.09
C LYS A 122 -3.04 1.22 0.15
N VAL A 123 -1.74 1.38 -0.09
CA VAL A 123 -1.09 2.68 -0.05
C VAL A 123 -1.74 3.64 -1.06
N ARG A 124 -1.94 3.20 -2.32
CA ARG A 124 -2.66 4.03 -3.30
C ARG A 124 -4.06 4.39 -2.83
N SER A 125 -4.81 3.43 -2.31
CA SER A 125 -6.15 3.68 -1.75
C SER A 125 -6.11 4.69 -0.60
N GLY A 126 -5.11 4.58 0.28
CA GLY A 126 -4.89 5.53 1.36
C GLY A 126 -4.50 6.92 0.87
N LEU A 127 -3.61 7.03 -0.13
CA LEU A 127 -3.22 8.31 -0.72
C LEU A 127 -4.40 9.01 -1.41
N ILE A 128 -5.25 8.26 -2.14
CA ILE A 128 -6.50 8.80 -2.70
C ILE A 128 -7.40 9.33 -1.57
N PHE A 129 -7.53 8.58 -0.49
CA PHE A 129 -8.32 9.01 0.65
C PHE A 129 -7.79 10.32 1.24
N LEU A 130 -6.49 10.43 1.48
CA LEU A 130 -5.87 11.64 2.05
C LEU A 130 -6.07 12.87 1.18
N GLU A 131 -6.08 12.70 -0.14
CA GLU A 131 -6.28 13.78 -1.11
C GLU A 131 -7.76 14.20 -1.23
N ARG A 132 -8.68 13.22 -1.16
CA ARG A 132 -10.09 13.42 -1.51
C ARG A 132 -11.02 13.61 -0.31
N VAL A 133 -10.65 13.12 0.88
CA VAL A 133 -11.52 13.23 2.05
C VAL A 133 -11.74 14.70 2.43
N LYS A 134 -13.00 15.06 2.61
CA LYS A 134 -13.43 16.42 2.93
C LYS A 134 -14.57 16.41 3.96
N GLU A 135 -14.88 17.57 4.48
CA GLU A 135 -16.03 17.76 5.35
C GLU A 135 -17.36 17.60 4.60
N ILE A 136 -18.32 16.98 5.26
CA ILE A 136 -19.71 16.87 4.79
C ILE A 136 -20.61 17.13 6.02
N PRO A 137 -20.79 18.42 6.41
CA PRO A 137 -21.46 18.79 7.66
C PRO A 137 -22.89 18.27 7.76
N ASP A 138 -23.63 18.29 6.65
CA ASP A 138 -25.01 17.80 6.58
C ASP A 138 -25.14 16.30 6.88
N GLN A 139 -24.04 15.54 6.71
CA GLN A 139 -23.94 14.12 7.02
C GLN A 139 -23.10 13.86 8.28
N ARG A 140 -22.85 14.87 9.11
CA ARG A 140 -22.07 14.80 10.36
C ARG A 140 -20.59 14.40 10.18
N GLN A 141 -20.05 14.55 9.00
CA GLN A 141 -18.62 14.41 8.76
C GLN A 141 -17.92 15.74 9.01
N THR A 142 -17.55 15.98 10.27
CA THR A 142 -16.95 17.23 10.73
C THR A 142 -15.45 17.31 10.39
N VAL A 143 -14.87 18.53 10.58
CA VAL A 143 -13.41 18.76 10.45
C VAL A 143 -12.61 17.78 11.32
N GLU A 144 -12.98 17.66 12.59
CA GLU A 144 -12.28 16.81 13.56
C GLU A 144 -12.35 15.33 13.15
N LEU A 145 -13.50 14.90 12.60
CA LEU A 145 -13.66 13.54 12.12
C LEU A 145 -12.79 13.28 10.88
N VAL A 146 -12.73 14.23 9.96
CA VAL A 146 -11.87 14.16 8.77
C VAL A 146 -10.40 14.09 9.16
N GLU A 147 -9.94 14.95 10.08
CA GLU A 147 -8.55 14.93 10.56
C GLU A 147 -8.23 13.62 11.29
N ARG A 148 -9.14 13.08 12.07
CA ARG A 148 -8.98 11.76 12.68
C ARG A 148 -8.81 10.68 11.60
N TYR A 149 -9.66 10.65 10.59
CA TYR A 149 -9.57 9.68 9.50
C TYR A 149 -8.26 9.80 8.71
N LYS A 150 -7.79 11.03 8.44
CA LYS A 150 -6.48 11.25 7.80
C LYS A 150 -5.34 10.67 8.64
N ASN A 151 -5.33 10.90 9.94
CA ASN A 151 -4.28 10.38 10.82
C ASN A 151 -4.34 8.85 10.95
N GLU A 152 -5.55 8.25 10.94
CA GLU A 152 -5.70 6.80 10.87
C GLU A 152 -5.11 6.24 9.55
N VAL A 153 -5.40 6.87 8.42
CA VAL A 153 -4.86 6.44 7.11
C VAL A 153 -3.34 6.62 7.03
N ARG A 154 -2.79 7.72 7.55
CA ARG A 154 -1.33 7.90 7.66
C ARG A 154 -0.69 6.78 8.46
N PHE A 155 -1.28 6.43 9.60
CA PHE A 155 -0.82 5.30 10.42
C PHE A 155 -0.86 3.98 9.62
N LEU A 156 -1.95 3.70 8.91
CA LEU A 156 -2.08 2.48 8.12
C LEU A 156 -1.03 2.39 7.01
N ILE A 157 -0.77 3.49 6.30
CA ILE A 157 0.29 3.56 5.28
C ILE A 157 1.66 3.26 5.92
N ALA A 158 1.98 3.92 7.04
CA ALA A 158 3.23 3.68 7.76
C ALA A 158 3.34 2.23 8.27
N TYR A 159 2.25 1.66 8.79
CA TYR A 159 2.18 0.26 9.20
C TYR A 159 2.44 -0.70 8.04
N TYR A 160 1.79 -0.51 6.90
CA TYR A 160 1.99 -1.37 5.73
C TYR A 160 3.41 -1.28 5.19
N TYR A 161 4.00 -0.10 5.16
CA TYR A 161 5.39 0.08 4.78
C TYR A 161 6.37 -0.53 5.79
N SER A 162 6.09 -0.46 7.10
CA SER A 162 6.93 -1.12 8.10
C SER A 162 6.93 -2.64 7.94
N ARG A 163 5.79 -3.24 7.64
CA ARG A 163 5.66 -4.67 7.31
C ARG A 163 6.41 -5.05 6.04
N MET A 164 6.30 -4.19 5.02
CA MET A 164 7.01 -4.40 3.75
C MET A 164 8.53 -4.30 3.94
N LEU A 165 8.99 -3.39 4.80
CA LEU A 165 10.40 -3.23 5.15
C LEU A 165 10.97 -4.46 5.86
N GLU A 166 10.20 -5.08 6.75
CA GLU A 166 10.58 -6.33 7.44
C GLU A 166 10.76 -7.50 6.46
N VAL A 167 9.93 -7.59 5.42
CA VAL A 167 9.90 -8.75 4.51
C VAL A 167 10.82 -8.58 3.30
N TYR A 168 10.86 -7.38 2.72
CA TYR A 168 11.56 -7.14 1.45
C TYR A 168 12.81 -6.27 1.58
N GLY A 169 13.05 -5.66 2.74
CA GLY A 169 14.09 -4.64 2.87
C GLY A 169 13.76 -3.38 2.04
N PRO A 170 14.70 -2.83 1.28
CA PRO A 170 14.49 -1.64 0.46
C PRO A 170 13.42 -1.81 -0.62
N PHE A 171 12.57 -0.80 -0.77
CA PHE A 171 11.51 -0.75 -1.78
C PHE A 171 11.28 0.69 -2.28
N PRO A 172 10.61 0.91 -3.41
CA PRO A 172 10.22 2.25 -3.86
C PRO A 172 9.24 2.89 -2.87
N LEU A 173 9.67 3.90 -2.12
CA LEU A 173 8.83 4.61 -1.17
C LEU A 173 7.96 5.64 -1.90
N ILE A 174 6.65 5.42 -1.92
CA ILE A 174 5.65 6.29 -2.56
C ILE A 174 4.89 7.05 -1.47
N THR A 175 5.05 8.36 -1.44
CA THR A 175 4.48 9.25 -0.41
C THR A 175 3.42 10.21 -0.94
N SER A 176 3.20 10.22 -2.25
CA SER A 176 2.18 11.02 -2.92
C SER A 176 1.50 10.21 -4.02
N LEU A 177 0.30 10.63 -4.38
CA LEU A 177 -0.43 9.99 -5.47
C LEU A 177 0.31 10.22 -6.79
N MET A 178 0.53 9.15 -7.53
CA MET A 178 1.13 9.19 -8.86
C MET A 178 0.02 9.22 -9.91
N ASP A 179 0.14 10.10 -10.91
CA ASP A 179 -0.80 10.14 -12.03
C ASP A 179 -0.57 8.93 -12.95
N VAL A 180 -1.66 8.35 -13.45
CA VAL A 180 -1.62 7.25 -14.42
C VAL A 180 -0.99 7.70 -15.75
N ASN A 181 -1.09 9.01 -16.05
CA ASN A 181 -0.52 9.61 -17.25
C ASN A 181 0.94 10.06 -17.08
N ASP A 182 1.51 9.89 -15.87
CA ASP A 182 2.91 10.16 -15.65
C ASP A 182 3.80 9.36 -16.62
N SER A 183 4.91 9.94 -17.01
CA SER A 183 5.86 9.27 -17.89
C SER A 183 6.32 7.93 -17.29
N GLY A 184 6.58 6.94 -18.15
CA GLY A 184 7.03 5.62 -17.70
C GLY A 184 8.30 5.64 -16.83
N GLU A 185 9.09 6.73 -16.84
CA GLU A 185 10.23 6.96 -15.95
C GLU A 185 9.78 7.21 -14.50
N VAL A 186 8.75 8.04 -14.28
CA VAL A 186 8.19 8.30 -12.95
C VAL A 186 7.58 7.03 -12.35
N LEU A 187 6.95 6.19 -13.19
CA LEU A 187 6.36 4.92 -12.77
C LEU A 187 7.41 3.84 -12.46
N LYS A 188 8.66 4.00 -12.92
CA LYS A 188 9.79 3.10 -12.67
C LYS A 188 10.67 3.57 -11.51
N LYS A 189 10.07 4.08 -10.44
CA LYS A 189 10.82 4.55 -9.27
C LYS A 189 11.73 3.46 -8.74
N GLU A 190 13.01 3.77 -8.58
CA GLU A 190 14.00 2.88 -7.97
C GLU A 190 13.72 2.64 -6.50
N ARG A 191 14.35 1.64 -5.92
CA ARG A 191 14.24 1.36 -4.48
C ARG A 191 14.85 2.51 -3.69
N THR A 192 14.15 2.93 -2.66
CA THR A 192 14.66 3.88 -1.67
C THR A 192 15.59 3.14 -0.71
N PRO A 193 16.77 3.68 -0.36
CA PRO A 193 17.67 3.06 0.60
C PRO A 193 16.98 2.74 1.93
N TYR A 194 17.40 1.63 2.55
CA TYR A 194 16.79 1.09 3.77
C TYR A 194 16.69 2.14 4.88
N ASP A 195 17.79 2.83 5.18
CA ASP A 195 17.84 3.81 6.26
C ASP A 195 16.98 5.05 5.99
N GLU A 196 16.77 5.42 4.73
CA GLU A 196 15.86 6.50 4.36
C GLU A 196 14.39 6.12 4.64
N ILE A 197 14.01 4.88 4.32
CA ILE A 197 12.67 4.37 4.64
C ILE A 197 12.48 4.32 6.18
N VAL A 198 13.48 3.83 6.91
CA VAL A 198 13.46 3.81 8.38
C VAL A 198 13.28 5.22 8.94
N ASN A 199 14.00 6.22 8.43
CA ASN A 199 13.88 7.60 8.89
C ASN A 199 12.50 8.20 8.57
N TYR A 200 11.94 7.92 7.41
CA TYR A 200 10.59 8.34 7.06
C TYR A 200 9.56 7.76 8.04
N LEU A 201 9.60 6.45 8.28
CA LEU A 201 8.67 5.77 9.17
C LEU A 201 8.86 6.17 10.64
N ASP A 202 10.09 6.40 11.08
CA ASP A 202 10.41 6.88 12.41
C ASP A 202 9.73 8.23 12.69
N ASN A 203 9.83 9.15 11.73
CA ASN A 203 9.21 10.47 11.81
C ASN A 203 7.66 10.34 11.80
N GLU A 204 7.09 9.56 10.88
CA GLU A 204 5.64 9.37 10.80
C GLU A 204 5.06 8.79 12.10
N PHE A 205 5.64 7.73 12.63
CA PHE A 205 5.17 7.13 13.89
C PHE A 205 5.34 8.07 15.08
N MET A 206 6.44 8.84 15.15
CA MET A 206 6.65 9.81 16.22
C MET A 206 5.65 10.96 16.15
N GLU A 207 5.37 11.51 14.97
CA GLU A 207 4.37 12.57 14.81
C GLU A 207 2.96 12.05 15.14
N LEU A 208 2.58 10.89 14.62
CA LEU A 208 1.28 10.29 14.88
C LEU A 208 1.08 9.92 16.36
N SER A 209 2.14 9.55 17.08
CA SER A 209 2.04 9.25 18.51
C SER A 209 1.65 10.48 19.37
N LYS A 210 1.90 11.69 18.86
CA LYS A 210 1.51 12.94 19.54
C LYS A 210 0.06 13.35 19.24
N ILE A 211 -0.50 12.85 18.15
CA ILE A 211 -1.81 13.25 17.61
C ILE A 211 -2.90 12.23 17.94
N LEU A 212 -2.58 10.95 17.81
CA LEU A 212 -3.53 9.87 18.04
C LEU A 212 -3.81 9.70 19.53
N PRO A 213 -5.06 9.37 19.92
CA PRO A 213 -5.42 9.18 21.32
C PRO A 213 -4.71 7.97 21.92
N SER A 214 -4.53 7.98 23.25
CA SER A 214 -3.97 6.83 24.00
C SER A 214 -4.92 5.63 24.04
N SER A 215 -6.23 5.88 24.00
CA SER A 215 -7.26 4.84 24.02
C SER A 215 -8.52 5.31 23.30
N TYR A 216 -9.36 4.35 22.95
CA TYR A 216 -10.67 4.60 22.36
C TYR A 216 -11.78 4.01 23.24
N ASP A 217 -13.00 4.52 23.08
CA ASP A 217 -14.21 3.94 23.62
C ASP A 217 -14.54 2.57 22.96
N ASN A 218 -15.50 1.86 23.52
CA ASN A 218 -15.86 0.52 23.07
C ASN A 218 -16.32 0.44 21.59
N VAL A 219 -16.85 1.55 21.05
CA VAL A 219 -17.33 1.60 19.66
C VAL A 219 -16.16 1.76 18.66
N ASN A 220 -15.06 2.31 19.12
CA ASN A 220 -13.89 2.63 18.31
C ASN A 220 -12.68 1.74 18.62
N ILE A 221 -12.84 0.66 19.39
CA ILE A 221 -11.79 -0.32 19.64
C ILE A 221 -11.22 -0.86 18.32
N GLY A 222 -9.91 -1.02 18.26
CA GLY A 222 -9.19 -1.48 17.06
C GLY A 222 -8.64 -0.38 16.16
N ARG A 223 -8.97 0.89 16.45
CA ARG A 223 -8.33 2.02 15.77
C ARG A 223 -6.91 2.27 16.31
N PRO A 224 -6.01 2.85 15.50
CA PRO A 224 -4.64 3.10 15.90
C PRO A 224 -4.54 4.10 17.05
N THR A 225 -3.71 3.79 18.03
CA THR A 225 -3.46 4.61 19.22
C THR A 225 -2.03 5.16 19.22
N SER A 226 -1.76 6.15 20.09
CA SER A 226 -0.40 6.66 20.33
C SER A 226 0.54 5.52 20.75
N GLY A 227 0.10 4.63 21.63
CA GLY A 227 0.88 3.45 22.05
C GLY A 227 1.19 2.50 20.90
N ALA A 228 0.26 2.30 19.95
CA ALA A 228 0.51 1.49 18.76
C ALA A 228 1.62 2.11 17.88
N CYS A 229 1.64 3.44 17.73
CA CYS A 229 2.70 4.14 17.00
C CYS A 229 4.07 3.91 17.65
N LEU A 230 4.16 4.11 18.97
CA LEU A 230 5.41 3.96 19.73
C LEU A 230 5.93 2.52 19.70
N ALA A 231 5.04 1.53 19.84
CA ALA A 231 5.39 0.11 19.79
C ALA A 231 5.92 -0.31 18.42
N LEU A 232 5.24 0.07 17.33
CA LEU A 232 5.69 -0.23 15.96
C LEU A 232 7.00 0.48 15.63
N ARG A 233 7.15 1.75 16.07
CA ARG A 233 8.39 2.50 15.97
C ARG A 233 9.55 1.78 16.65
N ALA A 234 9.38 1.38 17.91
CA ALA A 234 10.40 0.68 18.69
C ALA A 234 10.81 -0.64 18.01
N ARG A 235 9.84 -1.43 17.58
CA ARG A 235 10.08 -2.69 16.85
C ARG A 235 10.87 -2.46 15.56
N MET A 236 10.48 -1.50 14.74
CA MET A 236 11.14 -1.18 13.48
C MET A 236 12.59 -0.72 13.71
N LEU A 237 12.82 0.16 14.67
CA LEU A 237 14.17 0.66 15.00
C LEU A 237 15.09 -0.42 15.56
N MET A 238 14.55 -1.34 16.37
CA MET A 238 15.29 -2.51 16.85
C MET A 238 15.70 -3.43 15.69
N PHE A 239 14.79 -3.65 14.74
CA PHE A 239 15.04 -4.45 13.55
C PHE A 239 16.12 -3.79 12.67
N ALA A 240 16.04 -2.48 12.47
CA ALA A 240 17.02 -1.70 11.71
C ALA A 240 18.41 -1.62 12.39
N ALA A 241 18.47 -1.76 13.72
CA ALA A 241 19.72 -1.81 14.46
C ALA A 241 20.38 -3.20 14.44
N SER A 242 19.61 -4.25 14.07
CA SER A 242 20.09 -5.63 14.09
C SER A 242 21.28 -5.86 13.12
N PRO A 243 22.10 -6.87 13.36
CA PRO A 243 23.22 -7.22 12.47
C PRO A 243 22.78 -7.51 11.02
N LEU A 244 21.52 -7.86 10.80
CA LEU A 244 20.98 -8.12 9.47
C LEU A 244 21.04 -6.88 8.57
N PHE A 245 20.77 -5.67 9.12
CA PHE A 245 20.65 -4.44 8.33
C PHE A 245 21.67 -3.37 8.69
N ASN A 246 22.40 -3.54 9.79
CA ASN A 246 23.34 -2.55 10.31
C ASN A 246 24.79 -2.92 9.97
N GLY A 247 25.20 -2.61 8.76
CA GLY A 247 26.58 -2.86 8.29
C GLY A 247 26.82 -4.34 7.94
N ASN A 248 25.82 -5.02 7.38
CA ASN A 248 25.96 -6.39 6.89
C ASN A 248 26.69 -6.41 5.55
N GLU A 249 27.86 -7.04 5.51
CA GLU A 249 28.69 -7.15 4.32
C GLU A 249 28.05 -7.99 3.22
N ASP A 250 27.11 -8.88 3.53
CA ASP A 250 26.38 -9.69 2.54
C ASP A 250 25.53 -8.83 1.58
N PHE A 251 25.21 -7.59 1.99
CA PHE A 251 24.41 -6.65 1.21
C PHE A 251 25.25 -5.56 0.50
N LYS A 252 26.58 -5.64 0.54
CA LYS A 252 27.46 -4.61 -0.04
C LYS A 252 27.24 -4.36 -1.54
N ASP A 253 26.86 -5.40 -2.28
CA ASP A 253 26.66 -5.35 -3.72
C ASP A 253 25.18 -5.12 -4.11
N VAL A 254 24.30 -4.90 -3.13
CA VAL A 254 22.90 -4.59 -3.35
C VAL A 254 22.75 -3.09 -3.58
N VAL A 255 22.78 -2.70 -4.84
CA VAL A 255 22.75 -1.29 -5.28
C VAL A 255 21.64 -1.06 -6.32
N ASN A 256 21.21 0.20 -6.48
CA ASN A 256 20.38 0.64 -7.59
C ASN A 256 21.18 0.68 -8.89
N LYS A 257 20.52 0.91 -10.02
CA LYS A 257 21.17 0.98 -11.35
C LYS A 257 22.19 2.13 -11.46
N ASP A 258 21.98 3.20 -10.71
CA ASP A 258 22.86 4.35 -10.61
C ASP A 258 24.06 4.14 -9.67
N GLY A 259 24.15 2.96 -9.04
CA GLY A 259 25.19 2.61 -8.07
C GLY A 259 24.89 3.02 -6.63
N THR A 260 23.73 3.61 -6.33
CA THR A 260 23.33 3.99 -4.96
C THR A 260 23.19 2.74 -4.07
N PRO A 261 23.96 2.63 -2.96
CA PRO A 261 23.86 1.52 -2.03
C PRO A 261 22.48 1.49 -1.36
N LEU A 262 21.87 0.31 -1.29
CA LEU A 262 20.54 0.15 -0.67
C LEU A 262 20.60 -0.14 0.83
N PHE A 263 21.75 -0.54 1.35
CA PHE A 263 21.98 -0.79 2.77
C PHE A 263 23.24 -0.06 3.26
N SER A 264 23.24 0.28 4.55
CA SER A 264 24.43 0.85 5.20
C SER A 264 25.59 -0.13 5.16
N GLN A 265 26.75 0.36 4.68
CA GLN A 265 27.97 -0.46 4.54
C GLN A 265 28.80 -0.50 5.84
N SER A 266 28.45 0.29 6.83
CA SER A 266 29.16 0.35 8.12
C SER A 266 28.19 0.20 9.29
N LYS A 267 28.66 -0.50 10.33
CA LYS A 267 27.90 -0.66 11.57
C LYS A 267 27.82 0.68 12.31
N ASP A 268 26.60 1.10 12.67
CA ASP A 268 26.33 2.26 13.51
C ASP A 268 25.71 1.83 14.85
N ASN A 269 26.45 1.96 15.94
CA ASN A 269 25.96 1.61 17.28
C ASN A 269 24.86 2.56 17.79
N LYS A 270 24.76 3.78 17.26
CA LYS A 270 23.70 4.74 17.61
C LYS A 270 22.30 4.22 17.21
N LYS A 271 22.20 3.31 16.25
CA LYS A 271 20.93 2.66 15.92
C LYS A 271 20.37 1.88 17.11
N TRP A 272 21.22 1.19 17.89
CA TRP A 272 20.80 0.51 19.11
C TRP A 272 20.39 1.47 20.22
N GLU A 273 21.09 2.58 20.39
CA GLU A 273 20.72 3.63 21.35
C GLU A 273 19.34 4.20 21.00
N LYS A 274 19.13 4.51 19.71
CA LYS A 274 17.84 5.01 19.21
C LYS A 274 16.71 4.02 19.43
N ALA A 275 16.95 2.72 19.21
CA ALA A 275 15.98 1.65 19.45
C ALA A 275 15.65 1.51 20.96
N ALA A 276 16.66 1.59 21.83
CA ALA A 276 16.47 1.52 23.27
C ALA A 276 15.65 2.71 23.81
N VAL A 277 15.93 3.92 23.32
CA VAL A 277 15.14 5.12 23.67
C VAL A 277 13.69 4.97 23.18
N ALA A 278 13.50 4.44 21.97
CA ALA A 278 12.15 4.21 21.43
C ALA A 278 11.37 3.17 22.24
N ALA A 279 12.02 2.08 22.65
CA ALA A 279 11.39 1.06 23.52
C ALA A 279 11.02 1.63 24.90
N LYS A 280 11.88 2.48 25.47
CA LYS A 280 11.58 3.14 26.75
C LYS A 280 10.33 4.01 26.68
N LEU A 281 10.11 4.74 25.58
CA LEU A 281 8.89 5.55 25.39
C LEU A 281 7.58 4.74 25.35
N VAL A 282 7.66 3.44 25.13
CA VAL A 282 6.47 2.55 25.19
C VAL A 282 6.14 2.18 26.63
N ILE A 283 7.15 2.17 27.51
CA ILE A 283 7.04 1.77 28.91
C ILE A 283 6.59 2.95 29.79
N ASP A 284 7.11 4.14 29.50
CA ASP A 284 6.80 5.39 30.21
C ASP A 284 5.41 5.91 29.84
#